data_de425d68bd674874b52ef074df06ed5d
#
_entry.id   de425d68bd674874b52ef074df06ed5d
#
_cell.length_a   1.000
_cell.length_b   1.000
_cell.length_c   1.000
_cell.angle_alpha   90.00
_cell.angle_beta   90.00
_cell.angle_gamma   90.00
#
_symmetry.space_group_name_H-M   'P 1'
#
loop_
_entity.id
_entity.type
_entity.pdbx_description
1 polymer ?
#
loop_
_entity_poly.entity_id
_entity_poly.type
_entity_poly.pdbx_seq_one_letter_code
_entity_poly.pdbx_strand_id
1 'polypeptide(L)'
;FLGTDKYPDAAEYERFITEHGGSHNAYTSFENTNYFFDINAPDLPVALDRFAQFFIAPRFEAQYVDREKNAVEAEYQMGLKSDERRGLDVLQEVINPEHPYSQFSVGTLDTLADRPDSAVRDELIQFYNKHYSANVMRLVVLGSQSLDELEALTRPLFSQVPNHSFERETITAPLIAPGS
;
A
#
# COMPACT_ATOMS: atom_id res chain seq x y z
N PHE A 1 5.96 -2.29 5.74
CA PHE A 1 6.11 -0.88 6.10
C PHE A 1 7.58 -0.53 6.26
N LEU A 2 8.00 0.60 5.72
CA LEU A 2 9.42 0.92 5.47
C LEU A 2 10.02 1.97 6.43
N GLY A 3 9.54 2.06 7.65
CA GLY A 3 9.96 3.09 8.59
C GLY A 3 9.40 4.48 8.28
N THR A 4 9.33 5.32 9.29
CA THR A 4 8.79 6.68 9.21
C THR A 4 9.71 7.64 9.95
N ASP A 5 9.49 8.94 9.82
CA ASP A 5 10.33 9.92 10.54
C ASP A 5 10.23 9.75 12.06
N LYS A 6 9.05 9.46 12.57
CA LYS A 6 8.83 9.26 14.01
C LYS A 6 9.32 7.88 14.50
N TYR A 7 9.19 6.85 13.66
CA TYR A 7 9.56 5.46 13.94
C TYR A 7 10.48 4.95 12.82
N PRO A 8 11.78 5.26 12.87
CA PRO A 8 12.69 4.98 11.75
C PRO A 8 13.06 3.50 11.58
N ASP A 9 12.94 2.68 12.65
CA ASP A 9 13.15 1.23 12.54
C ASP A 9 11.97 0.59 11.79
N ALA A 10 12.24 0.03 10.61
CA ALA A 10 11.22 -0.61 9.78
C ALA A 10 10.56 -1.84 10.44
N ALA A 11 11.24 -2.50 11.37
CA ALA A 11 10.71 -3.66 12.09
C ALA A 11 9.91 -3.28 13.35
N GLU A 12 9.94 -2.02 13.77
CA GLU A 12 9.33 -1.58 15.02
C GLU A 12 7.81 -1.75 15.04
N TYR A 13 7.14 -1.40 13.95
CA TYR A 13 5.70 -1.53 13.85
C TYR A 13 5.24 -2.99 13.95
N GLU A 14 5.84 -3.89 13.18
CA GLU A 14 5.51 -5.31 13.19
C GLU A 14 5.74 -5.90 14.57
N ARG A 15 6.89 -5.61 15.17
CA ARG A 15 7.23 -6.04 16.53
C ARG A 15 6.22 -5.53 17.55
N PHE A 16 5.89 -4.23 17.52
CA PHE A 16 4.91 -3.64 18.41
C PHE A 16 3.53 -4.32 18.31
N ILE A 17 3.00 -4.46 17.11
CA ILE A 17 1.69 -5.09 16.90
C ILE A 17 1.68 -6.54 17.42
N THR A 18 2.71 -7.32 17.10
CA THR A 18 2.81 -8.73 17.48
C THR A 18 2.99 -8.92 18.99
N GLU A 19 3.86 -8.11 19.63
CA GLU A 19 4.08 -8.17 21.07
C GLU A 19 2.86 -7.77 21.90
N HIS A 20 1.92 -6.99 21.30
CA HIS A 20 0.68 -6.57 21.95
C HIS A 20 -0.54 -7.37 21.46
N GLY A 21 -0.31 -8.59 20.96
CA GLY A 21 -1.34 -9.59 20.65
C GLY A 21 -2.16 -9.29 19.41
N GLY A 22 -1.62 -8.50 18.50
CA GLY A 22 -2.27 -8.14 17.25
C GLY A 22 -1.66 -8.78 16.01
N SER A 23 -2.26 -8.49 14.88
CA SER A 23 -1.76 -8.81 13.56
C SER A 23 -1.91 -7.61 12.62
N HIS A 24 -1.16 -7.59 11.54
CA HIS A 24 -1.28 -6.58 10.50
C HIS A 24 -1.10 -7.18 9.11
N ASN A 25 -1.71 -6.56 8.12
CA ASN A 25 -1.48 -6.90 6.73
C ASN A 25 -1.87 -5.73 5.81
N ALA A 26 -1.62 -5.90 4.52
CA ALA A 26 -2.11 -5.02 3.48
C ALA A 26 -2.38 -5.83 2.20
N TYR A 27 -3.26 -5.33 1.35
CA TYR A 27 -3.42 -5.85 0.01
C TYR A 27 -3.64 -4.69 -0.97
N THR A 28 -3.22 -4.89 -2.20
CA THR A 28 -3.53 -4.00 -3.32
C THR A 28 -4.44 -4.72 -4.30
N SER A 29 -5.53 -4.07 -4.67
CA SER A 29 -6.38 -4.44 -5.78
C SER A 29 -6.24 -3.44 -6.91
N PHE A 30 -6.99 -3.60 -8.01
CA PHE A 30 -6.80 -2.78 -9.21
C PHE A 30 -7.03 -1.27 -9.01
N GLU A 31 -7.87 -0.88 -8.03
CA GLU A 31 -8.23 0.52 -7.82
C GLU A 31 -8.00 1.02 -6.39
N ASN A 32 -7.55 0.17 -5.49
CA ASN A 32 -7.32 0.54 -4.09
C ASN A 32 -6.23 -0.29 -3.44
N THR A 33 -5.62 0.28 -2.41
CA THR A 33 -4.77 -0.42 -1.45
C THR A 33 -5.39 -0.31 -0.07
N ASN A 34 -5.50 -1.42 0.64
CA ASN A 34 -6.01 -1.48 2.00
C ASN A 34 -4.88 -1.90 2.95
N TYR A 35 -4.70 -1.12 4.00
CA TYR A 35 -3.80 -1.40 5.11
C TYR A 35 -4.64 -1.62 6.36
N PHE A 36 -4.35 -2.63 7.13
CA PHE A 36 -5.12 -2.93 8.34
C PHE A 36 -4.27 -3.60 9.42
N PHE A 37 -4.71 -3.44 10.64
CA PHE A 37 -4.19 -4.15 11.79
C PHE A 37 -5.31 -4.40 12.81
N ASP A 38 -5.10 -5.36 13.67
CA ASP A 38 -5.79 -5.53 14.95
C ASP A 38 -4.78 -5.48 16.08
N ILE A 39 -5.25 -5.20 17.30
CA ILE A 39 -4.42 -5.15 18.50
C ILE A 39 -5.29 -5.27 19.75
N ASN A 40 -4.71 -5.63 20.89
CA ASN A 40 -5.40 -5.55 22.17
C ASN A 40 -5.91 -4.14 22.45
N ALA A 41 -7.15 -4.01 22.92
CA ALA A 41 -7.85 -2.73 23.06
C ALA A 41 -7.08 -1.64 23.86
N PRO A 42 -6.33 -1.95 24.94
CA PRO A 42 -5.54 -0.93 25.66
C PRO A 42 -4.42 -0.30 24.83
N ASP A 43 -3.92 -1.02 23.84
CA ASP A 43 -2.76 -0.61 23.03
C ASP A 43 -3.16 0.13 21.74
N LEU A 44 -4.47 0.21 21.44
CA LEU A 44 -5.00 0.86 20.24
C LEU A 44 -4.49 2.30 20.04
N PRO A 45 -4.44 3.18 21.05
CA PRO A 45 -3.97 4.56 20.84
C PRO A 45 -2.52 4.62 20.35
N VAL A 46 -1.67 3.76 20.90
CA VAL A 46 -0.23 3.71 20.57
C VAL A 46 0.00 3.09 19.20
N ALA A 47 -0.81 2.09 18.81
CA ALA A 47 -0.80 1.50 17.49
C ALA A 47 -1.29 2.47 16.41
N LEU A 48 -2.35 3.23 16.68
CA LEU A 48 -2.89 4.24 15.76
C LEU A 48 -1.87 5.33 15.44
N ASP A 49 -1.10 5.78 16.43
CA ASP A 49 -0.03 6.76 16.19
C ASP A 49 1.03 6.21 15.23
N ARG A 50 1.47 4.96 15.42
CA ARG A 50 2.42 4.29 14.52
C ARG A 50 1.86 4.13 13.11
N PHE A 51 0.63 3.65 13.03
CA PHE A 51 -0.05 3.43 11.75
C PHE A 51 -0.25 4.71 10.95
N ALA A 52 -0.62 5.81 11.62
CA ALA A 52 -0.80 7.11 10.98
C ALA A 52 0.49 7.61 10.30
N GLN A 53 1.67 7.32 10.88
CA GLN A 53 2.96 7.80 10.37
C GLN A 53 3.28 7.27 8.97
N PHE A 54 2.77 6.10 8.56
CA PHE A 54 2.95 5.59 7.20
C PHE A 54 2.31 6.48 6.13
N PHE A 55 1.29 7.24 6.52
CA PHE A 55 0.57 8.16 5.65
C PHE A 55 0.99 9.62 5.83
N ILE A 56 1.77 9.92 6.87
CA ILE A 56 2.23 11.29 7.18
C ILE A 56 3.65 11.50 6.66
N ALA A 57 4.59 10.63 7.03
CA ALA A 57 6.02 10.82 6.77
C ALA A 57 6.77 9.49 6.60
N PRO A 58 6.45 8.68 5.57
CA PRO A 58 7.22 7.48 5.25
C PRO A 58 8.60 7.85 4.68
N ARG A 59 9.65 7.09 5.07
CA ARG A 59 11.04 7.43 4.72
C ARG A 59 11.53 6.81 3.41
N PHE A 60 10.99 5.69 2.97
CA PHE A 60 11.42 4.96 1.79
C PHE A 60 12.96 4.77 1.74
N GLU A 61 13.57 4.31 2.85
CA GLU A 61 15.01 4.11 2.89
C GLU A 61 15.44 3.03 1.89
N ALA A 62 16.52 3.28 1.13
CA ALA A 62 16.94 2.45 0.02
C ALA A 62 17.14 0.98 0.42
N GLN A 63 17.78 0.74 1.57
CA GLN A 63 18.00 -0.61 2.07
C GLN A 63 16.72 -1.42 2.31
N TYR A 64 15.63 -0.75 2.70
CA TYR A 64 14.33 -1.39 2.90
C TYR A 64 13.58 -1.58 1.58
N VAL A 65 13.71 -0.64 0.65
CA VAL A 65 13.16 -0.80 -0.71
C VAL A 65 13.77 -2.03 -1.38
N ASP A 66 15.08 -2.22 -1.31
CA ASP A 66 15.74 -3.39 -1.88
C ASP A 66 15.31 -4.71 -1.20
N ARG A 67 15.10 -4.69 0.09
CA ARG A 67 14.55 -5.85 0.81
C ARG A 67 13.13 -6.18 0.33
N GLU A 68 12.27 -5.19 0.17
CA GLU A 68 10.90 -5.39 -0.29
C GLU A 68 10.83 -5.85 -1.75
N LYS A 69 11.73 -5.41 -2.63
CA LYS A 69 11.86 -5.95 -3.99
C LYS A 69 12.08 -7.47 -3.99
N ASN A 70 12.89 -7.98 -3.06
CA ASN A 70 13.09 -9.42 -2.90
C ASN A 70 11.84 -10.14 -2.36
N ALA A 71 11.05 -9.50 -1.49
CA ALA A 71 9.78 -10.05 -1.03
C ALA A 71 8.77 -10.16 -2.18
N VAL A 72 8.65 -9.12 -3.01
CA VAL A 72 7.80 -9.14 -4.22
C VAL A 72 8.24 -10.21 -5.20
N GLU A 73 9.55 -10.39 -5.43
CA GLU A 73 10.08 -11.49 -6.25
C GLU A 73 9.66 -12.86 -5.70
N ALA A 74 9.74 -13.05 -4.37
CA ALA A 74 9.31 -14.30 -3.74
C ALA A 74 7.81 -14.57 -3.94
N GLU A 75 6.97 -13.54 -3.86
CA GLU A 75 5.54 -13.61 -4.15
C GLU A 75 5.27 -14.00 -5.62
N TYR A 76 6.01 -13.41 -6.56
CA TYR A 76 5.95 -13.77 -7.97
C TYR A 76 6.30 -15.24 -8.17
N GLN A 77 7.43 -15.70 -7.61
CA GLN A 77 7.87 -17.09 -7.73
C GLN A 77 6.85 -18.09 -7.14
N MET A 78 6.21 -17.77 -6.03
CA MET A 78 5.11 -18.59 -5.47
C MET A 78 3.90 -18.63 -6.41
N GLY A 79 3.63 -17.54 -7.12
CA GLY A 79 2.51 -17.42 -8.05
C GLY A 79 2.67 -18.20 -9.36
N LEU A 80 3.88 -18.54 -9.80
CA LEU A 80 4.15 -19.17 -11.09
C LEU A 80 3.43 -20.51 -11.30
N LYS A 81 3.12 -21.24 -10.24
CA LYS A 81 2.43 -22.53 -10.27
C LYS A 81 0.92 -22.43 -9.98
N SER A 82 0.40 -21.21 -9.75
CA SER A 82 -1.02 -20.98 -9.53
C SER A 82 -1.73 -20.84 -10.87
N ASP A 83 -2.67 -21.73 -11.17
CA ASP A 83 -3.46 -21.64 -12.40
C ASP A 83 -4.35 -20.39 -12.43
N GLU A 84 -4.80 -19.92 -11.28
CA GLU A 84 -5.57 -18.69 -11.14
C GLU A 84 -4.74 -17.47 -11.57
N ARG A 85 -3.49 -17.35 -11.08
CA ARG A 85 -2.59 -16.23 -11.46
C ARG A 85 -2.19 -16.32 -12.92
N ARG A 86 -1.88 -17.51 -13.42
CA ARG A 86 -1.58 -17.73 -14.85
C ARG A 86 -2.77 -17.38 -15.75
N GLY A 87 -3.98 -17.72 -15.31
CA GLY A 87 -5.21 -17.35 -16.03
C GLY A 87 -5.43 -15.83 -16.06
N LEU A 88 -5.10 -15.14 -14.96
CA LEU A 88 -5.14 -13.69 -14.91
C LEU A 88 -4.13 -13.05 -15.87
N ASP A 89 -2.89 -13.54 -15.91
CA ASP A 89 -1.86 -13.06 -16.84
C ASP A 89 -2.30 -13.20 -18.30
N VAL A 90 -2.83 -14.37 -18.67
CA VAL A 90 -3.39 -14.59 -20.02
C VAL A 90 -4.55 -13.64 -20.31
N LEU A 91 -5.45 -13.41 -19.35
CA LEU A 91 -6.54 -12.45 -19.51
C LEU A 91 -5.99 -11.04 -19.76
N GLN A 92 -5.01 -10.61 -18.97
CA GLN A 92 -4.39 -9.28 -19.13
C GLN A 92 -3.69 -9.08 -20.46
N GLU A 93 -3.17 -10.15 -21.07
CA GLU A 93 -2.55 -10.13 -22.41
C GLU A 93 -3.56 -10.01 -23.55
N VAL A 94 -4.78 -10.51 -23.37
CA VAL A 94 -5.78 -10.55 -24.46
C VAL A 94 -6.80 -9.42 -24.42
N ILE A 95 -6.90 -8.67 -23.33
CA ILE A 95 -7.77 -7.51 -23.23
C ILE A 95 -7.15 -6.27 -23.90
N ASN A 96 -7.92 -5.19 -23.95
CA ASN A 96 -7.46 -3.92 -24.50
C ASN A 96 -6.19 -3.42 -23.76
N PRO A 97 -5.02 -3.29 -24.43
CA PRO A 97 -3.79 -2.84 -23.80
C PRO A 97 -3.83 -1.39 -23.29
N GLU A 98 -4.78 -0.57 -23.76
CA GLU A 98 -4.99 0.79 -23.25
C GLU A 98 -5.76 0.81 -21.92
N HIS A 99 -6.40 -0.30 -21.56
CA HIS A 99 -7.13 -0.40 -20.31
C HIS A 99 -6.16 -0.72 -19.15
N PRO A 100 -6.19 0.02 -18.01
CA PRO A 100 -5.25 -0.19 -16.90
C PRO A 100 -5.22 -1.62 -16.35
N TYR A 101 -6.30 -2.38 -16.49
CA TYR A 101 -6.39 -3.78 -16.08
C TYR A 101 -5.47 -4.72 -16.87
N SER A 102 -4.95 -4.30 -18.03
CA SER A 102 -3.96 -5.06 -18.81
C SER A 102 -2.56 -5.02 -18.20
N GLN A 103 -2.33 -4.19 -17.19
CA GLN A 103 -1.02 -4.07 -16.58
C GLN A 103 -0.67 -5.31 -15.76
N PHE A 104 0.60 -5.72 -15.82
CA PHE A 104 1.14 -6.79 -15.00
C PHE A 104 0.94 -6.49 -13.50
N SER A 105 0.30 -7.40 -12.77
CA SER A 105 -0.21 -7.15 -11.42
C SER A 105 0.75 -7.47 -10.29
N VAL A 106 1.91 -8.06 -10.62
CA VAL A 106 2.98 -8.37 -9.65
C VAL A 106 4.29 -7.77 -10.17
N GLY A 107 5.25 -7.50 -9.30
CA GLY A 107 6.60 -7.09 -9.71
C GLY A 107 7.56 -8.28 -9.78
N THR A 108 8.68 -8.10 -10.47
CA THR A 108 9.85 -8.99 -10.42
C THR A 108 11.09 -8.16 -10.17
N LEU A 109 12.23 -8.78 -9.83
CA LEU A 109 13.50 -8.06 -9.73
C LEU A 109 13.90 -7.37 -11.04
N ASP A 110 13.53 -7.94 -12.19
CA ASP A 110 13.79 -7.35 -13.50
C ASP A 110 12.89 -6.13 -13.77
N THR A 111 11.58 -6.24 -13.48
CA THR A 111 10.64 -5.13 -13.70
C THR A 111 10.79 -4.01 -12.67
N LEU A 112 11.34 -4.32 -11.50
CA LEU A 112 11.65 -3.38 -10.41
C LEU A 112 13.15 -3.04 -10.35
N ALA A 113 13.91 -3.29 -11.42
CA ALA A 113 15.29 -2.85 -11.53
C ALA A 113 15.39 -1.34 -11.73
N ASP A 114 16.43 -0.74 -11.15
CA ASP A 114 16.71 0.66 -11.43
C ASP A 114 17.06 0.82 -12.92
N ARG A 115 16.54 1.86 -13.54
CA ARG A 115 16.82 2.25 -14.92
C ARG A 115 17.92 3.32 -14.95
N PRO A 116 18.63 3.51 -16.10
CA PRO A 116 19.70 4.52 -16.20
C PRO A 116 19.28 5.95 -15.83
N ASP A 117 18.00 6.26 -15.99
CA ASP A 117 17.40 7.58 -15.79
C ASP A 117 16.45 7.66 -14.60
N SER A 118 16.18 6.54 -13.91
CA SER A 118 15.21 6.51 -12.82
C SER A 118 15.46 5.35 -11.85
N ALA A 119 15.66 5.65 -10.58
CA ALA A 119 15.70 4.66 -9.52
C ALA A 119 14.27 4.30 -9.06
N VAL A 120 14.00 3.02 -8.82
CA VAL A 120 12.69 2.54 -8.33
C VAL A 120 12.27 3.25 -7.04
N ARG A 121 13.20 3.52 -6.14
CA ARG A 121 12.92 4.28 -4.93
C ARG A 121 12.33 5.66 -5.23
N ASP A 122 12.88 6.37 -6.20
CA ASP A 122 12.41 7.71 -6.55
C ASP A 122 11.03 7.66 -7.21
N GLU A 123 10.76 6.61 -7.98
CA GLU A 123 9.43 6.34 -8.54
C GLU A 123 8.40 6.01 -7.46
N LEU A 124 8.77 5.24 -6.44
CA LEU A 124 7.90 4.97 -5.27
C LEU A 124 7.55 6.26 -4.52
N ILE A 125 8.52 7.16 -4.33
CA ILE A 125 8.28 8.46 -3.69
C ILE A 125 7.35 9.32 -4.55
N GLN A 126 7.55 9.35 -5.87
CA GLN A 126 6.68 10.08 -6.79
C GLN A 126 5.26 9.50 -6.79
N PHE A 127 5.13 8.17 -6.80
CA PHE A 127 3.85 7.49 -6.70
C PHE A 127 3.13 7.82 -5.39
N TYR A 128 3.83 7.76 -4.26
CA TYR A 128 3.29 8.13 -2.97
C TYR A 128 2.80 9.58 -2.98
N ASN A 129 3.63 10.53 -3.39
CA ASN A 129 3.28 11.95 -3.43
C ASN A 129 2.09 12.25 -4.37
N LYS A 130 1.95 11.48 -5.45
CA LYS A 130 0.84 11.63 -6.39
C LYS A 130 -0.46 11.05 -5.84
N HIS A 131 -0.44 9.84 -5.29
CA HIS A 131 -1.65 9.05 -5.04
C HIS A 131 -2.09 8.99 -3.57
N TYR A 132 -1.17 9.23 -2.62
CA TYR A 132 -1.47 9.18 -1.19
C TYR A 132 -1.92 10.57 -0.70
N SER A 133 -3.21 10.84 -0.86
CA SER A 133 -3.82 12.11 -0.48
C SER A 133 -5.04 11.88 0.41
N ALA A 134 -5.15 12.63 1.50
CA ALA A 134 -6.19 12.44 2.51
C ALA A 134 -7.62 12.51 1.93
N ASN A 135 -7.86 13.30 0.88
CA ASN A 135 -9.18 13.45 0.26
C ASN A 135 -9.70 12.19 -0.43
N VAL A 136 -8.82 11.25 -0.81
CA VAL A 136 -9.18 9.97 -1.45
C VAL A 136 -9.04 8.78 -0.51
N MET A 137 -8.61 8.99 0.73
CA MET A 137 -8.49 7.96 1.75
C MET A 137 -9.77 7.79 2.56
N ARG A 138 -9.92 6.61 3.15
CA ARG A 138 -10.98 6.29 4.11
C ARG A 138 -10.36 5.57 5.28
N LEU A 139 -10.62 6.06 6.49
CA LEU A 139 -10.20 5.45 7.74
C LEU A 139 -11.42 4.83 8.43
N VAL A 140 -11.26 3.59 8.87
CA VAL A 140 -12.24 2.92 9.72
C VAL A 140 -11.52 2.45 10.98
N VAL A 141 -12.05 2.80 12.14
CA VAL A 141 -11.52 2.36 13.44
C VAL A 141 -12.65 1.68 14.21
N LEU A 142 -12.40 0.47 14.66
CA LEU A 142 -13.29 -0.32 15.50
C LEU A 142 -12.62 -0.54 16.86
N GLY A 143 -13.34 -0.29 17.94
CA GLY A 143 -12.83 -0.47 19.30
C GLY A 143 -13.97 -0.63 20.30
N SER A 144 -13.63 -0.87 21.56
CA SER A 144 -14.59 -0.93 22.68
C SER A 144 -14.99 0.47 23.21
N GLN A 145 -14.30 1.50 22.76
CA GLN A 145 -14.54 2.90 23.12
C GLN A 145 -15.81 3.41 22.43
N SER A 146 -16.41 4.46 23.00
CA SER A 146 -17.48 5.21 22.35
C SER A 146 -17.01 5.88 21.06
N LEU A 147 -17.94 6.28 20.20
CA LEU A 147 -17.61 6.98 18.95
C LEU A 147 -16.86 8.30 19.21
N ASP A 148 -17.24 9.05 20.24
CA ASP A 148 -16.59 10.30 20.61
C ASP A 148 -15.13 10.06 21.06
N GLU A 149 -14.89 9.00 21.83
CA GLU A 149 -13.53 8.61 22.23
C GLU A 149 -12.69 8.14 21.05
N LEU A 150 -13.24 7.33 20.14
CA LEU A 150 -12.54 6.91 18.93
C LEU A 150 -12.22 8.10 18.03
N GLU A 151 -13.13 9.06 17.89
CA GLU A 151 -12.88 10.28 17.13
C GLU A 151 -11.79 11.13 17.80
N ALA A 152 -11.82 11.28 19.12
CA ALA A 152 -10.80 12.02 19.87
C ALA A 152 -9.40 11.40 19.77
N LEU A 153 -9.31 10.08 19.62
CA LEU A 153 -8.06 9.37 19.37
C LEU A 153 -7.55 9.53 17.93
N THR A 154 -8.45 9.45 16.95
CA THR A 154 -8.07 9.38 15.54
C THR A 154 -7.86 10.75 14.90
N ARG A 155 -8.72 11.72 15.20
CA ARG A 155 -8.70 13.04 14.56
C ARG A 155 -7.33 13.76 14.69
N PRO A 156 -6.70 13.85 15.86
CA PRO A 156 -5.40 14.53 16.00
C PRO A 156 -4.27 13.89 15.18
N LEU A 157 -4.34 12.59 14.97
CA LEU A 157 -3.32 11.83 14.23
C LEU A 157 -3.55 11.97 12.72
N PHE A 158 -4.71 11.57 12.24
CA PHE A 158 -4.96 11.43 10.81
C PHE A 158 -5.29 12.76 10.10
N SER A 159 -5.62 13.84 10.85
CA SER A 159 -5.70 15.19 10.27
C SER A 159 -4.35 15.73 9.79
N GLN A 160 -3.24 15.09 10.17
CA GLN A 160 -1.89 15.43 9.72
C GLN A 160 -1.54 14.80 8.36
N VAL A 161 -2.32 13.85 7.87
CA VAL A 161 -2.10 13.24 6.57
C VAL A 161 -2.24 14.29 5.47
N PRO A 162 -1.25 14.47 4.58
CA PRO A 162 -1.28 15.49 3.55
C PRO A 162 -2.49 15.37 2.63
N ASN A 163 -3.10 16.50 2.31
CA ASN A 163 -4.17 16.58 1.31
C ASN A 163 -3.65 17.35 0.10
N HIS A 164 -3.40 16.63 -0.97
CA HIS A 164 -2.91 17.17 -2.24
C HIS A 164 -4.03 17.44 -3.23
N SER A 165 -5.31 17.31 -2.81
CA SER A 165 -6.50 17.47 -3.67
C SER A 165 -6.42 16.57 -4.92
N PHE A 166 -5.94 15.33 -4.71
CA PHE A 166 -5.83 14.37 -5.80
C PHE A 166 -7.20 14.09 -6.41
N GLU A 167 -7.28 14.16 -7.73
CA GLU A 167 -8.47 13.77 -8.50
C GLU A 167 -8.26 12.38 -9.09
N ARG A 168 -9.22 11.49 -8.84
CA ARG A 168 -9.18 10.15 -9.43
C ARG A 168 -9.30 10.24 -10.94
N GLU A 169 -8.41 9.57 -11.62
CA GLU A 169 -8.48 9.40 -13.08
C GLU A 169 -9.70 8.52 -13.42
N THR A 170 -10.49 8.96 -14.40
CA THR A 170 -11.60 8.15 -14.90
C THR A 170 -11.08 7.22 -15.99
N ILE A 171 -11.27 5.92 -15.81
CA ILE A 171 -10.93 4.94 -16.83
C ILE A 171 -11.96 5.05 -17.95
N THR A 172 -11.53 5.49 -19.11
CA THR A 172 -12.39 5.68 -20.30
C THR A 172 -12.15 4.62 -21.37
N ALA A 173 -11.01 3.96 -21.38
CA ALA A 173 -10.71 2.87 -22.28
C ALA A 173 -11.63 1.67 -22.00
N PRO A 174 -12.28 1.07 -23.01
CA PRO A 174 -13.10 -0.12 -22.82
C PRO A 174 -12.22 -1.33 -22.50
N LEU A 175 -12.72 -2.24 -21.65
CA LEU A 175 -11.99 -3.47 -21.27
C LEU A 175 -11.69 -4.36 -22.49
N ILE A 176 -12.61 -4.43 -23.42
CA ILE A 176 -12.47 -5.17 -24.68
C ILE A 176 -12.30 -4.15 -25.81
N ALA A 177 -11.26 -4.31 -26.60
CA ALA A 177 -11.04 -3.41 -27.74
C ALA A 177 -12.17 -3.53 -28.77
N PRO A 178 -12.63 -2.41 -29.36
CA PRO A 178 -13.65 -2.47 -30.40
C PRO A 178 -13.17 -3.33 -31.58
N GLY A 179 -13.95 -4.34 -31.96
CA GLY A 179 -13.66 -5.20 -33.12
C GLY A 179 -12.73 -6.39 -32.88
N SER A 180 -12.42 -6.68 -31.61
CA SER A 180 -11.67 -7.90 -31.20
C SER A 180 -12.60 -9.11 -31.09
#